data_06d515e1109d3b418321ced21951101e
#
_entry.id   06d515e1109d3b418321ced21951101e
#
_cell.length_a   1.000
_cell.length_b   1.000
_cell.length_c   1.000
_cell.angle_alpha   90.00
_cell.angle_beta   90.00
_cell.angle_gamma   90.00
#
_symmetry.space_group_name_H-M   'P 1'
#
loop_
_entity.id
_entity.type
_entity.pdbx_description
1 polymer ?
#
loop_
_entity_poly.entity_id
_entity_poly.type
_entity_poly.pdbx_seq_one_letter_code
_entity_poly.pdbx_strand_id
1 'polypeptide(L)'
;MLAEQVFSRLEYRVLEHVPEINVYMEYEDKTCLDDVLQLYRSCNVKVLNIQITRAAENEEHNACAIFTLRLPRSCTVNRLMTLVGKRKGIVSVEEL
;
A
#
# COMPACT_ATOMS: atom_id res chain seq x y z
N MET A 1 36.08 -2.37 -10.69
CA MET A 1 35.44 -3.66 -10.55
C MET A 1 35.05 -3.99 -9.11
N LEU A 2 36.00 -3.89 -8.18
CA LEU A 2 35.67 -4.12 -6.76
C LEU A 2 34.66 -3.12 -6.24
N ALA A 3 34.75 -1.88 -6.70
CA ALA A 3 33.79 -0.83 -6.30
C ALA A 3 32.36 -1.14 -6.77
N GLU A 4 32.22 -1.70 -7.96
CA GLU A 4 30.90 -2.07 -8.48
C GLU A 4 30.26 -3.19 -7.66
N GLN A 5 31.05 -4.18 -7.25
CA GLN A 5 30.53 -5.26 -6.44
C GLN A 5 30.08 -4.79 -5.07
N VAL A 6 30.86 -3.88 -4.47
CA VAL A 6 30.49 -3.29 -3.18
C VAL A 6 29.21 -2.48 -3.32
N PHE A 7 29.09 -1.73 -4.39
CA PHE A 7 27.88 -0.94 -4.66
C PHE A 7 26.66 -1.82 -4.82
N SER A 8 26.79 -2.90 -5.58
CA SER A 8 25.68 -3.84 -5.76
C SER A 8 25.21 -4.44 -4.44
N ARG A 9 26.12 -4.77 -3.58
CA ARG A 9 25.76 -5.31 -2.26
C ARG A 9 25.04 -4.29 -1.40
N LEU A 10 25.46 -3.03 -1.46
CA LEU A 10 24.79 -1.97 -0.71
C LEU A 10 23.38 -1.76 -1.23
N GLU A 11 23.21 -1.72 -2.54
CA GLU A 11 21.87 -1.60 -3.14
C GLU A 11 20.96 -2.75 -2.73
N TYR A 12 21.50 -3.96 -2.77
CA TYR A 12 20.75 -5.14 -2.38
C TYR A 12 20.30 -5.07 -0.93
N ARG A 13 21.18 -4.66 -0.03
CA ARG A 13 20.81 -4.51 1.38
C ARG A 13 19.78 -3.44 1.62
N VAL A 14 19.88 -2.34 0.90
CA VAL A 14 18.89 -1.27 1.00
C VAL A 14 17.52 -1.77 0.55
N LEU A 15 17.47 -2.54 -0.54
CA LEU A 15 16.24 -3.12 -1.02
C LEU A 15 15.65 -4.14 -0.04
N GLU A 16 16.52 -4.94 0.60
CA GLU A 16 16.05 -5.89 1.61
C GLU A 16 15.42 -5.21 2.81
N HIS A 17 15.92 -4.03 3.17
CA HIS A 17 15.42 -3.30 4.33
C HIS A 17 14.20 -2.45 4.05
N VAL A 18 13.80 -2.32 2.79
CA VAL A 18 12.57 -1.61 2.44
C VAL A 18 11.39 -2.52 2.76
N PRO A 19 10.52 -2.12 3.69
CA PRO A 19 9.42 -3.00 4.08
C PRO A 19 8.43 -3.18 2.95
N GLU A 20 8.05 -4.42 2.74
CA GLU A 20 6.99 -4.79 1.82
C GLU A 20 5.88 -5.39 2.66
N ILE A 21 4.69 -4.82 2.56
CA ILE A 21 3.55 -5.25 3.37
C ILE A 21 2.35 -5.55 2.50
N ASN A 22 1.46 -6.37 3.04
CA ASN A 22 0.16 -6.62 2.43
C ASN A 22 -0.90 -5.97 3.30
N VAL A 23 -1.80 -5.23 2.67
CA VAL A 23 -2.84 -4.48 3.37
C VAL A 23 -4.20 -4.87 2.80
N TYR A 24 -5.10 -5.30 3.68
CA TYR A 24 -6.50 -5.55 3.35
C TYR A 24 -7.29 -4.27 3.58
N MET A 25 -8.15 -3.92 2.64
CA MET A 25 -9.00 -2.74 2.75
C MET A 25 -10.41 -3.05 2.28
N GLU A 26 -11.38 -2.63 3.10
CA GLU A 26 -12.79 -2.64 2.72
C GLU A 26 -13.24 -1.21 2.48
N TYR A 27 -13.90 -0.95 1.35
CA TYR A 27 -14.27 0.40 0.94
C TYR A 27 -15.63 0.41 0.25
N GLU A 28 -16.26 1.60 0.21
CA GLU A 28 -17.64 1.71 -0.28
C GLU A 28 -17.73 1.67 -1.81
N ASP A 29 -16.85 2.37 -2.52
CA ASP A 29 -16.93 2.44 -3.97
C ASP A 29 -15.57 2.71 -4.63
N LYS A 30 -15.58 2.77 -5.96
CA LYS A 30 -14.36 2.96 -6.75
C LYS A 30 -13.67 4.29 -6.50
N THR A 31 -14.42 5.34 -6.15
CA THR A 31 -13.81 6.64 -5.88
C THR A 31 -12.96 6.58 -4.61
N CYS A 32 -13.36 5.77 -3.65
CA CYS A 32 -12.56 5.54 -2.44
C CYS A 32 -11.25 4.85 -2.77
N LEU A 33 -11.28 3.89 -3.68
CA LEU A 33 -10.07 3.20 -4.14
C LEU A 33 -9.11 4.18 -4.81
N ASP A 34 -9.62 5.01 -5.71
CA ASP A 34 -8.78 6.02 -6.39
C ASP A 34 -8.17 7.01 -5.41
N ASP A 35 -8.94 7.44 -4.41
CA ASP A 35 -8.48 8.36 -3.38
C ASP A 35 -7.33 7.74 -2.57
N VAL A 36 -7.45 6.47 -2.20
CA VAL A 36 -6.41 5.77 -1.46
C VAL A 36 -5.15 5.60 -2.32
N LEU A 37 -5.30 5.29 -3.60
CA LEU A 37 -4.16 5.18 -4.49
C LEU A 37 -3.41 6.51 -4.63
N GLN A 38 -4.14 7.63 -4.67
CA GLN A 38 -3.52 8.95 -4.67
C GLN A 38 -2.80 9.23 -3.35
N LEU A 39 -3.37 8.82 -2.24
CA LEU A 39 -2.74 8.96 -0.94
C LEU A 39 -1.42 8.19 -0.89
N TYR A 40 -1.41 6.95 -1.37
CA TYR A 40 -0.17 6.16 -1.43
C TYR A 40 0.88 6.88 -2.26
N ARG A 41 0.49 7.40 -3.40
CA ARG A 41 1.41 8.13 -4.28
C ARG A 41 1.97 9.38 -3.59
N SER A 42 1.14 10.11 -2.87
CA SER A 42 1.58 11.33 -2.16
C SER A 42 2.53 11.01 -1.00
N CYS A 43 2.45 9.82 -0.45
CA CYS A 43 3.33 9.35 0.61
C CYS A 43 4.56 8.61 0.08
N ASN A 44 4.75 8.58 -1.23
CA ASN A 44 5.83 7.85 -1.90
C ASN A 44 5.77 6.33 -1.63
N VAL A 45 4.58 5.82 -1.36
CA VAL A 45 4.34 4.40 -1.20
C VAL A 45 4.16 3.79 -2.58
N LYS A 46 4.92 2.74 -2.87
CA LYS A 46 4.85 2.07 -4.15
C LYS A 46 3.85 0.92 -4.08
N VAL A 47 2.86 0.92 -4.97
CA VAL A 47 1.89 -0.16 -5.07
C VAL A 47 2.44 -1.19 -6.04
N LEU A 48 2.79 -2.36 -5.52
CA LEU A 48 3.38 -3.45 -6.32
C LEU A 48 2.31 -4.33 -6.94
N ASN A 49 1.20 -4.51 -6.23
CA ASN A 49 0.11 -5.35 -6.69
C ASN A 49 -1.19 -4.93 -6.02
N ILE A 50 -2.30 -5.12 -6.74
CA ILE A 50 -3.65 -4.91 -6.21
C ILE A 50 -4.46 -6.13 -6.59
N GLN A 51 -5.08 -6.77 -5.60
CA GLN A 51 -5.98 -7.88 -5.81
C GLN A 51 -7.36 -7.50 -5.31
N ILE A 52 -8.32 -7.36 -6.24
CA ILE A 52 -9.70 -7.05 -5.89
C ILE A 52 -10.38 -8.38 -5.52
N THR A 53 -10.70 -8.55 -4.25
CA THR A 53 -11.33 -9.78 -3.75
C THR A 53 -12.85 -9.71 -3.83
N ARG A 54 -13.40 -8.48 -3.79
CA ARG A 54 -14.82 -8.24 -4.00
C ARG A 54 -14.98 -6.89 -4.70
N ALA A 55 -15.58 -6.91 -5.89
CA ALA A 55 -15.76 -5.70 -6.69
C ALA A 55 -16.93 -4.85 -6.17
N ALA A 56 -16.86 -3.53 -6.37
CA ALA A 56 -17.90 -2.59 -5.99
C ALA A 56 -19.02 -2.54 -7.04
N GLU A 57 -19.58 -3.71 -7.34
CA GLU A 57 -20.65 -3.82 -8.36
C GLU A 57 -22.05 -3.82 -7.74
N ASN A 58 -22.12 -4.08 -6.45
CA ASN A 58 -23.39 -4.24 -5.76
C ASN A 58 -23.43 -3.28 -4.58
N GLU A 59 -24.48 -2.43 -4.55
CA GLU A 59 -24.65 -1.45 -3.48
C GLU A 59 -24.89 -2.09 -2.11
N GLU A 60 -25.25 -3.37 -2.08
CA GLU A 60 -25.50 -4.07 -0.83
C GLU A 60 -24.22 -4.47 -0.09
N HIS A 61 -23.10 -4.51 -0.80
CA HIS A 61 -21.85 -4.97 -0.23
C HIS A 61 -20.70 -4.02 -0.54
N ASN A 62 -19.86 -3.81 0.44
CA ASN A 62 -18.65 -3.03 0.26
C ASN A 62 -17.64 -3.82 -0.58
N ALA A 63 -16.78 -3.12 -1.28
CA ALA A 63 -15.70 -3.73 -2.03
C ALA A 63 -14.52 -4.03 -1.11
N CYS A 64 -13.73 -5.01 -1.48
CA CYS A 64 -12.55 -5.42 -0.73
C CYS A 64 -11.37 -5.59 -1.67
N ALA A 65 -10.19 -5.17 -1.23
CA ALA A 65 -8.97 -5.30 -2.00
C ALA A 65 -7.80 -5.59 -1.08
N ILE A 66 -6.81 -6.29 -1.63
CA ILE A 66 -5.54 -6.52 -0.96
C ILE A 66 -4.45 -5.85 -1.78
N PHE A 67 -3.69 -4.97 -1.13
CA PHE A 67 -2.58 -4.25 -1.75
C PHE A 67 -1.27 -4.83 -1.27
N THR A 68 -0.33 -5.00 -2.18
CA THR A 68 1.06 -5.25 -1.82
C THR A 68 1.80 -3.94 -2.01
N LEU A 69 2.34 -3.42 -0.92
CA LEU A 69 2.92 -2.08 -0.87
C LEU A 69 4.37 -2.13 -0.45
N ARG A 70 5.16 -1.20 -0.98
CA ARG A 70 6.53 -0.97 -0.52
C ARG A 70 6.60 0.45 0.02
N LEU A 71 6.92 0.56 1.31
CA LEU A 71 6.93 1.83 2.00
C LEU A 71 8.32 2.46 2.00
N PRO A 72 8.43 3.79 1.81
CA PRO A 72 9.69 4.48 2.01
C PRO A 72 10.03 4.54 3.50
N ARG A 73 11.28 4.82 3.81
CA ARG A 73 11.73 4.94 5.21
C ARG A 73 10.99 6.05 5.97
N SER A 74 10.54 7.06 5.26
CA SER A 74 9.83 8.21 5.85
C SER A 74 8.40 7.89 6.25
N CYS A 75 7.87 6.72 5.88
CA CYS A 75 6.48 6.35 6.13
C CYS A 75 6.42 5.05 6.92
N THR A 76 5.89 5.12 8.13
CA THR A 76 5.70 3.91 8.94
C THR A 76 4.35 3.26 8.59
N VAL A 77 4.26 1.96 8.85
CA VAL A 77 3.02 1.21 8.62
C VAL A 77 1.87 1.82 9.42
N ASN A 78 2.11 2.10 10.70
CA ASN A 78 1.06 2.64 11.57
C ASN A 78 0.56 4.00 11.08
N ARG A 79 1.46 4.86 10.64
CA ARG A 79 1.07 6.16 10.10
C ARG A 79 0.25 6.01 8.84
N LEU A 80 0.66 5.12 7.95
CA LEU A 80 -0.06 4.87 6.71
C LEU A 80 -1.46 4.33 6.98
N MET A 81 -1.58 3.35 7.88
CA MET A 81 -2.89 2.78 8.23
C MET A 81 -3.81 3.84 8.83
N THR A 82 -3.28 4.73 9.66
CA THR A 82 -4.05 5.82 10.24
C THR A 82 -4.55 6.77 9.16
N LEU A 83 -3.69 7.14 8.21
CA LEU A 83 -4.07 8.04 7.13
C LEU A 83 -5.13 7.43 6.22
N VAL A 84 -4.98 6.15 5.87
CA VAL A 84 -5.96 5.45 5.03
C VAL A 84 -7.30 5.33 5.76
N GLY A 85 -7.27 4.96 7.03
CA GLY A 85 -8.49 4.78 7.81
C GLY A 85 -9.32 6.05 8.00
N LYS A 86 -8.70 7.21 7.85
CA LYS A 86 -9.40 8.50 7.95
C LYS A 86 -10.05 8.94 6.65
N ARG A 87 -9.76 8.27 5.55
CA ARG A 87 -10.34 8.65 4.26
C ARG A 87 -11.83 8.29 4.23
N LYS A 88 -12.59 9.17 3.59
CA LYS A 88 -14.04 8.97 3.46
C LYS A 88 -14.33 7.72 2.65
N GLY A 89 -15.25 6.90 3.13
CA GLY A 89 -15.68 5.70 2.44
C GLY A 89 -14.83 4.47 2.73
N ILE A 90 -13.79 4.60 3.55
CA ILE A 90 -12.99 3.46 3.98
C ILE A 90 -13.64 2.85 5.22
N VAL A 91 -14.08 1.62 5.09
CA VAL A 91 -14.80 0.90 6.16
C VAL A 91 -13.80 0.28 7.13
N SER A 92 -12.78 -0.38 6.60
CA SER A 92 -11.73 -0.96 7.43
C SER A 92 -10.45 -1.11 6.64
N VAL A 93 -9.34 -1.10 7.33
CA VAL A 93 -8.02 -1.33 6.75
C VAL A 93 -7.17 -2.07 7.77
N GLU A 94 -6.48 -3.12 7.32
CA GLU A 94 -5.66 -3.95 8.18
C GLU A 94 -4.40 -4.38 7.46
N GLU A 95 -3.31 -4.44 8.21
CA GLU A 95 -2.09 -5.06 7.74
C GLU A 95 -2.22 -6.57 7.92
N LEU A 96 -1.94 -7.30 6.86
CA LEU A 96 -1.99 -8.78 6.88
C LEU A 96 -0.68 -9.40 7.36
#